data_bc848a4ed264ee52e523996e728bc8ad
#
_entry.id   bc848a4ed264ee52e523996e728bc8ad
#
_cell.length_a   1.000
_cell.length_b   1.000
_cell.length_c   1.000
_cell.angle_alpha   90.00
_cell.angle_beta   90.00
_cell.angle_gamma   90.00
#
_symmetry.space_group_name_H-M   'P 1'
#
loop_
_entity.id
_entity.type
_entity.pdbx_description
1 polymer ?
#
loop_
_entity_poly.entity_id
_entity_poly.type
_entity_poly.pdbx_seq_one_letter_code
_entity_poly.pdbx_strand_id
1 'polypeptide(L)'
;MRFSFTHPMSAGDHDPRLVGREGLTRLALAAEAAGFDAIGFTDHPMPGSRWLAAGGHDALDPFSALAFCAAATSRLRLMTNIAVLPYRNPFILAKAAATV
;
A
#
# COMPACT_ATOMS: atom_id res chain seq x y z
N MET A 1 0.50 -22.95 0.20
CA MET A 1 -0.38 -21.84 -0.18
C MET A 1 0.24 -20.54 0.31
N ARG A 2 0.11 -19.44 -0.44
CA ARG A 2 0.64 -18.13 -0.04
C ARG A 2 -0.50 -17.15 0.13
N PHE A 3 -0.44 -16.30 1.15
CA PHE A 3 -1.45 -15.30 1.44
C PHE A 3 -0.84 -13.91 1.42
N SER A 4 -1.49 -12.97 0.75
CA SER A 4 -1.16 -11.56 0.80
C SER A 4 -2.24 -10.80 1.55
N PHE A 5 -1.83 -9.77 2.27
CA PHE A 5 -2.70 -8.82 2.93
C PHE A 5 -2.71 -7.52 2.15
N THR A 6 -3.87 -7.02 1.75
CA THR A 6 -4.01 -5.70 1.12
C THR A 6 -4.39 -4.68 2.18
N HIS A 7 -3.72 -3.52 2.18
CA HIS A 7 -4.02 -2.44 3.11
C HIS A 7 -5.49 -2.03 2.99
N PRO A 8 -6.24 -1.93 4.12
CA PRO A 8 -7.70 -1.76 4.11
C PRO A 8 -8.19 -0.40 3.60
N MET A 9 -7.31 0.54 3.25
CA MET A 9 -7.69 1.82 2.65
C MET A 9 -8.50 1.66 1.35
N SER A 10 -8.40 0.47 0.71
CA SER A 10 -9.27 0.11 -0.40
C SER A 10 -10.74 -0.10 -0.02
N ALA A 11 -11.06 -0.22 1.27
CA ALA A 11 -12.42 -0.18 1.77
C ALA A 11 -12.77 1.27 2.15
N GLY A 12 -13.87 1.79 1.62
CA GLY A 12 -14.26 3.18 1.82
C GLY A 12 -14.53 3.60 3.27
N ASP A 13 -14.72 2.63 4.15
CA ASP A 13 -14.98 2.79 5.59
C ASP A 13 -13.80 2.39 6.48
N HIS A 14 -12.59 2.39 5.93
CA HIS A 14 -11.40 2.03 6.70
C HIS A 14 -11.15 2.94 7.91
N ASP A 15 -10.55 2.39 8.95
CA ASP A 15 -10.14 3.16 10.13
C ASP A 15 -9.01 4.14 9.76
N PRO A 16 -9.21 5.47 9.87
CA PRO A 16 -8.19 6.45 9.49
C PRO A 16 -6.91 6.36 10.32
N ARG A 17 -6.95 5.71 11.48
CA ARG A 17 -5.75 5.46 12.30
C ARG A 17 -4.77 4.49 11.64
N LEU A 18 -5.21 3.75 10.63
CA LEU A 18 -4.35 2.80 9.89
C LEU A 18 -3.50 3.46 8.80
N VAL A 19 -3.74 4.73 8.49
CA VAL A 19 -3.07 5.44 7.38
C VAL A 19 -1.75 6.10 7.82
N GLY A 20 -1.65 6.53 9.09
CA GLY A 20 -0.47 7.19 9.62
C GLY A 20 0.69 6.22 9.93
N ARG A 21 1.84 6.81 10.28
CA ARG A 21 3.06 6.07 10.63
C ARG A 21 2.82 4.90 11.57
N GLU A 22 2.14 5.16 12.67
CA GLU A 22 1.87 4.14 13.70
C GLU A 22 0.97 3.02 13.16
N GLY A 23 -0.08 3.38 12.44
CA GLY A 23 -1.00 2.41 11.85
C GLY A 23 -0.33 1.51 10.82
N LEU A 24 0.44 2.09 9.90
CA LEU A 24 1.20 1.33 8.90
C LEU A 24 2.20 0.36 9.55
N THR A 25 2.95 0.85 10.55
CA THR A 25 3.90 0.01 11.31
C THR A 25 3.19 -1.16 11.98
N ARG A 26 2.10 -0.89 12.69
CA ARG A 26 1.31 -1.94 13.38
C ARG A 26 0.74 -2.97 12.42
N LEU A 27 0.19 -2.52 11.28
CA LEU A 27 -0.36 -3.44 10.27
C LEU A 27 0.72 -4.32 9.66
N ALA A 28 1.85 -3.74 9.26
CA ALA A 28 2.96 -4.49 8.68
C ALA A 28 3.51 -5.55 9.65
N LEU A 29 3.74 -5.17 10.89
CA LEU A 29 4.20 -6.09 11.94
C LEU A 29 3.16 -7.18 12.24
N ALA A 30 1.88 -6.82 12.31
CA ALA A 30 0.81 -7.79 12.55
C ALA A 30 0.67 -8.78 11.39
N ALA A 31 0.76 -8.31 10.13
CA ALA A 31 0.74 -9.16 8.95
C ALA A 31 1.93 -10.14 8.94
N GLU A 32 3.13 -9.66 9.25
CA GLU A 32 4.32 -10.52 9.34
C GLU A 32 4.19 -11.55 10.46
N ALA A 33 3.72 -11.15 11.64
CA ALA A 33 3.52 -12.03 12.79
C ALA A 33 2.42 -13.07 12.54
N ALA A 34 1.37 -12.71 11.81
CA ALA A 34 0.29 -13.61 11.43
C ALA A 34 0.67 -14.60 10.31
N GLY A 35 1.88 -14.47 9.72
CA GLY A 35 2.39 -15.38 8.70
C GLY A 35 1.91 -15.06 7.28
N PHE A 36 1.48 -13.83 7.00
CA PHE A 36 1.26 -13.41 5.62
C PHE A 36 2.57 -13.37 4.84
N ASP A 37 2.50 -13.74 3.56
CA ASP A 37 3.65 -13.73 2.66
C ASP A 37 3.96 -12.34 2.12
N ALA A 38 2.96 -11.49 2.00
CA ALA A 38 3.11 -10.15 1.44
C ALA A 38 2.09 -9.16 1.99
N ILE A 39 2.48 -7.86 1.97
CA ILE A 39 1.57 -6.74 2.11
C ILE A 39 1.48 -5.99 0.79
N GLY A 40 0.26 -5.58 0.38
CA GLY A 40 -0.02 -4.87 -0.85
C GLY A 40 -0.70 -3.53 -0.61
N PHE A 41 -0.46 -2.58 -1.52
CA PHE A 41 -1.14 -1.29 -1.57
C PHE A 41 -1.69 -1.05 -2.96
N THR A 42 -2.89 -0.46 -3.02
CA THR A 42 -3.48 0.04 -4.27
C THR A 42 -2.83 1.37 -4.67
N ASP A 43 -3.07 1.81 -5.89
CA ASP A 43 -2.53 3.05 -6.43
C ASP A 43 -3.66 3.87 -7.08
N HIS A 44 -4.02 4.99 -6.46
CA HIS A 44 -4.96 5.97 -7.00
C HIS A 44 -4.32 7.35 -6.93
N PRO A 45 -3.44 7.71 -7.89
CA PRO A 45 -2.64 8.93 -7.81
C PRO A 45 -3.45 10.21 -7.69
N MET A 46 -4.66 10.22 -8.26
CA MET A 46 -5.55 11.38 -8.23
C MET A 46 -7.01 10.96 -8.44
N PRO A 47 -7.64 10.35 -7.43
CA PRO A 47 -9.02 9.91 -7.56
C PRO A 47 -9.96 11.12 -7.71
N GLY A 48 -10.85 11.06 -8.72
CA GLY A 48 -11.81 12.14 -8.97
C GLY A 48 -12.87 12.24 -7.86
N SER A 49 -13.28 13.48 -7.51
CA SER A 49 -14.27 13.71 -6.47
C SER A 49 -15.61 13.01 -6.71
N ARG A 50 -16.04 12.92 -7.98
CA ARG A 50 -17.26 12.19 -8.35
C ARG A 50 -17.14 10.69 -8.02
N TRP A 51 -15.99 10.09 -8.28
CA TRP A 51 -15.75 8.68 -8.00
C TRP A 51 -15.68 8.42 -6.49
N LEU A 52 -15.00 9.28 -5.74
CA LEU A 52 -14.99 9.21 -4.27
C LEU A 52 -16.39 9.33 -3.68
N ALA A 53 -17.22 10.28 -4.17
CA ALA A 53 -18.59 10.44 -3.73
C ALA A 53 -19.51 9.26 -4.09
N ALA A 54 -19.15 8.47 -5.11
CA ALA A 54 -19.90 7.29 -5.52
C ALA A 54 -19.46 5.99 -4.82
N GLY A 55 -18.71 6.09 -3.72
CA GLY A 55 -18.21 4.93 -2.96
C GLY A 55 -16.83 4.44 -3.37
N GLY A 56 -16.11 5.23 -4.17
CA GLY A 56 -14.69 5.00 -4.41
C GLY A 56 -13.84 5.28 -3.18
N HIS A 57 -12.56 4.99 -3.27
CA HIS A 57 -11.63 5.15 -2.15
C HIS A 57 -10.34 5.84 -2.58
N ASP A 58 -9.67 6.48 -1.65
CA ASP A 58 -8.32 7.00 -1.82
C ASP A 58 -7.27 5.90 -1.64
N ALA A 59 -6.03 6.20 -1.91
CA ALA A 59 -4.90 5.31 -1.67
C ALA A 59 -3.64 6.11 -1.31
N LEU A 60 -2.77 5.49 -0.53
CA LEU A 60 -1.42 6.00 -0.32
C LEU A 60 -0.60 5.79 -1.60
N ASP A 61 0.44 6.61 -1.81
CA ASP A 61 1.44 6.24 -2.81
C ASP A 61 2.05 4.89 -2.43
N PRO A 62 1.93 3.87 -3.30
CA PRO A 62 2.30 2.50 -2.94
C PRO A 62 3.77 2.35 -2.63
N PHE A 63 4.68 3.04 -3.33
CA PHE A 63 6.12 2.89 -3.08
C PHE A 63 6.54 3.54 -1.77
N SER A 64 5.97 4.70 -1.43
CA SER A 64 6.19 5.34 -0.13
C SER A 64 5.69 4.48 1.01
N ALA A 65 4.47 3.93 0.89
CA ALA A 65 3.89 3.06 1.91
C ALA A 65 4.66 1.73 2.06
N LEU A 66 5.08 1.13 0.94
CA LEU A 66 5.88 -0.09 0.94
C LEU A 66 7.25 0.12 1.58
N ALA A 67 7.94 1.23 1.27
CA ALA A 67 9.22 1.57 1.92
C ALA A 67 9.05 1.71 3.44
N PHE A 68 7.93 2.25 3.88
CA PHE A 68 7.60 2.35 5.29
C PHE A 68 7.42 0.99 5.95
N CYS A 69 6.71 0.09 5.30
CA CYS A 69 6.52 -1.29 5.76
C CYS A 69 7.84 -2.08 5.74
N ALA A 70 8.68 -1.87 4.71
CA ALA A 70 10.01 -2.48 4.63
C ALA A 70 10.89 -2.12 5.82
N ALA A 71 10.87 -0.86 6.25
CA ALA A 71 11.64 -0.41 7.40
C ALA A 71 11.18 -1.02 8.73
N ALA A 72 9.92 -1.49 8.81
CA ALA A 72 9.32 -2.05 10.01
C ALA A 72 9.41 -3.59 10.08
N THR A 73 9.59 -4.27 8.95
CA THR A 73 9.51 -5.74 8.83
C THR A 73 10.81 -6.34 8.31
N SER A 74 10.99 -7.64 8.44
CA SER A 74 12.22 -8.34 8.01
C SER A 74 11.99 -9.44 6.98
N ARG A 75 10.77 -9.94 6.82
CA ARG A 75 10.44 -11.07 5.94
C ARG A 75 9.26 -10.80 5.04
N LEU A 76 8.40 -9.85 5.40
CA LEU A 76 7.18 -9.54 4.68
C LEU A 76 7.53 -9.01 3.28
N ARG A 77 7.03 -9.68 2.25
CA ARG A 77 7.21 -9.21 0.88
C ARG A 77 6.34 -8.01 0.60
N LEU A 78 6.78 -7.19 -0.33
CA LEU A 78 6.16 -5.93 -0.69
C LEU A 78 5.53 -6.05 -2.09
N MET A 79 4.29 -5.61 -2.24
CA MET A 79 3.54 -5.77 -3.48
C MET A 79 2.72 -4.50 -3.79
N THR A 80 2.78 -4.04 -5.02
CA THR A 80 1.78 -3.09 -5.51
C THR A 80 0.55 -3.85 -6.02
N ASN A 81 -0.63 -3.39 -5.69
CA ASN A 81 -1.88 -4.00 -6.12
C ASN A 81 -2.89 -2.93 -6.60
N ILE A 82 -2.60 -2.27 -7.67
CA ILE A 82 -1.56 -2.28 -8.70
C ILE A 82 -0.67 -1.03 -8.60
N ALA A 83 0.24 -0.81 -9.57
CA ALA A 83 0.87 0.50 -9.85
C ALA A 83 0.33 1.05 -11.17
N VAL A 84 -0.20 2.27 -11.19
CA VAL A 84 -0.76 2.91 -12.39
C VAL A 84 0.38 3.53 -13.21
N LEU A 85 0.96 2.73 -14.10
CA LEU A 85 2.15 3.07 -14.87
C LEU A 85 2.03 4.37 -15.70
N PRO A 86 0.89 4.66 -16.37
CA PRO A 86 0.76 5.87 -17.18
C PRO A 86 0.95 7.19 -16.43
N TYR A 87 0.76 7.19 -15.12
CA TYR A 87 0.96 8.38 -14.29
C TYR A 87 2.38 8.50 -13.72
N ARG A 88 3.26 7.53 -14.01
CA ARG A 88 4.58 7.46 -13.41
C ARG A 88 5.68 7.60 -14.47
N ASN A 89 6.63 8.48 -14.22
CA ASN A 89 7.85 8.51 -15.03
C ASN A 89 8.56 7.15 -14.89
N PRO A 90 8.89 6.45 -15.99
CA PRO A 90 9.41 5.08 -15.93
C PRO A 90 10.76 4.98 -15.20
N PHE A 91 11.62 5.99 -15.31
CA PHE A 91 12.92 5.99 -14.61
C PHE A 91 12.74 6.17 -13.09
N ILE A 92 11.83 7.04 -12.69
CA ILE A 92 11.52 7.24 -11.27
C ILE A 92 10.84 5.99 -10.69
N LEU A 93 9.92 5.40 -11.44
CA LEU A 93 9.26 4.15 -11.04
C LEU A 93 10.27 3.00 -10.85
N ALA A 94 11.14 2.80 -11.83
CA ALA A 94 12.18 1.76 -11.75
C ALA A 94 13.12 2.00 -10.57
N LYS A 95 13.48 3.25 -10.31
CA LYS A 95 14.32 3.62 -9.16
C LYS A 95 13.61 3.37 -7.84
N ALA A 96 12.34 3.73 -7.72
CA ALA A 96 11.53 3.47 -6.52
C ALA A 96 11.42 1.97 -6.25
N ALA A 97 11.05 1.18 -7.26
CA ALA A 97 10.92 -0.27 -7.16
C ALA A 97 12.24 -0.99 -6.82
N ALA A 98 13.37 -0.45 -7.28
CA ALA A 98 14.69 -1.00 -6.96
C ALA A 98 15.23 -0.56 -5.59
N THR A 99 14.59 0.42 -4.96
CA THR A 99 15.00 0.96 -3.65
C THR A 99 14.28 0.29 -2.50
N VAL A 100 13.02 -0.06 -2.70
CA VAL A 100 12.17 -0.77 -1.75
C VAL A 100 12.39 -2.28 -1.83
#